data_74b114173cf2aaa5f56905e0e1767905
#
_entry.id   74b114173cf2aaa5f56905e0e1767905
#
_cell.length_a   1.000
_cell.length_b   1.000
_cell.length_c   1.000
_cell.angle_alpha   90.00
_cell.angle_beta   90.00
_cell.angle_gamma   90.00
#
_symmetry.space_group_name_H-M   'P 1'
#
loop_
_entity.id
_entity.type
_entity.pdbx_description
1 polymer ?
#
loop_
_entity_poly.entity_id
_entity_poly.type
_entity_poly.pdbx_seq_one_letter_code
_entity_poly.pdbx_strand_id
1 'polypeptide(L)'
;MKKILYTLFPMMLIACGNKTGKAVSDTDSLALDSISGSVVDKHSEAYIRQRIDTIYKFVGKITTDADGNRDYDYSPFNLDSAYCSERYYALMQEALAICDETGDILYDYDYWVCGQDISDDWSYKVAKVYQVTDSTALVDMIIHNFSDTENTIALRFERDDWYIDDFSPSDDGSDDKAALRRVIRQGREAHAKAKTLAGDWGWVGEDSPELLLDIEMTDKGLRAKQCDVYRMYGFDHTKITFDGEHLTVSEGAVDELSAENHIRLFLHLDQNGDLVGDCSISHRQASKGYFGPIRLRKGYFYYRDGAKKTLSDYAE
;
A
#
# COMPACT_ATOMS: atom_id res chain seq x y z
N MET A 1 -10.35 20.63 -3.75
CA MET A 1 -11.55 19.79 -4.01
C MET A 1 -11.64 19.57 -5.51
N LYS A 2 -11.15 18.45 -6.01
CA LYS A 2 -11.33 18.02 -7.42
C LYS A 2 -12.28 16.84 -7.41
N LYS A 3 -13.47 17.03 -7.96
CA LYS A 3 -14.48 15.98 -8.13
C LYS A 3 -14.05 15.09 -9.29
N ILE A 4 -13.81 13.81 -9.02
CA ILE A 4 -13.59 12.81 -10.04
C ILE A 4 -14.95 12.34 -10.53
N LEU A 5 -15.21 12.56 -11.79
CA LEU A 5 -16.46 12.23 -12.49
C LEU A 5 -16.29 10.81 -13.09
N TYR A 6 -17.02 9.83 -12.56
CA TYR A 6 -17.10 8.51 -13.15
C TYR A 6 -18.00 8.55 -14.38
N THR A 7 -17.43 8.34 -15.56
CA THR A 7 -18.16 8.17 -16.80
C THR A 7 -18.56 6.70 -16.97
N LEU A 8 -19.84 6.44 -16.84
CA LEU A 8 -20.49 5.17 -17.21
C LEU A 8 -20.44 5.01 -18.74
N PHE A 9 -19.80 3.93 -19.20
CA PHE A 9 -19.84 3.51 -20.60
C PHE A 9 -21.12 2.71 -20.85
N PRO A 10 -21.95 3.05 -21.87
CA PRO A 10 -23.09 2.25 -22.21
C PRO A 10 -22.72 1.06 -23.08
N MET A 11 -23.14 -0.11 -22.69
CA MET A 11 -23.11 -1.34 -23.46
C MET A 11 -23.98 -1.20 -24.73
N MET A 12 -23.39 -1.22 -25.91
CA MET A 12 -24.13 -1.34 -27.17
C MET A 12 -24.42 -2.80 -27.49
N LEU A 13 -25.68 -3.17 -27.40
CA LEU A 13 -26.22 -4.43 -27.93
C LEU A 13 -26.40 -4.26 -29.45
N ILE A 14 -25.64 -5.02 -30.24
CA ILE A 14 -25.83 -5.13 -31.68
C ILE A 14 -26.79 -6.29 -31.94
N ALA A 15 -27.99 -5.96 -32.38
CA ALA A 15 -29.00 -6.93 -32.84
C ALA A 15 -28.69 -7.32 -34.30
N CYS A 16 -28.47 -8.60 -34.56
CA CYS A 16 -28.43 -9.17 -35.90
C CYS A 16 -29.81 -9.29 -36.50
N GLY A 17 -30.08 -8.51 -37.53
CA GLY A 17 -31.31 -8.63 -38.34
C GLY A 17 -31.18 -9.69 -39.44
N ASN A 18 -32.13 -10.62 -39.48
CA ASN A 18 -32.34 -11.60 -40.54
C ASN A 18 -32.83 -10.90 -41.83
N LYS A 19 -32.19 -11.17 -42.96
CA LYS A 19 -32.81 -10.99 -44.27
C LYS A 19 -32.79 -12.30 -45.07
N THR A 20 -33.98 -12.78 -45.35
CA THR A 20 -34.30 -13.85 -46.28
C THR A 20 -34.07 -13.40 -47.75
N GLY A 21 -33.49 -14.24 -48.54
CA GLY A 21 -33.33 -14.00 -49.99
C GLY A 21 -32.85 -15.21 -50.78
N LYS A 22 -33.81 -15.92 -51.41
CA LYS A 22 -33.84 -16.73 -52.63
C LYS A 22 -32.71 -17.69 -52.98
N ALA A 23 -33.14 -18.93 -53.18
CA ALA A 23 -32.42 -20.05 -53.78
C ALA A 23 -32.04 -19.80 -55.24
N VAL A 24 -30.79 -20.19 -55.57
CA VAL A 24 -30.36 -20.64 -56.87
C VAL A 24 -29.60 -21.94 -56.68
N SER A 25 -30.09 -23.00 -57.36
CA SER A 25 -29.47 -24.30 -57.44
C SER A 25 -28.27 -24.23 -58.40
N ASP A 26 -27.11 -24.63 -57.98
CA ASP A 26 -26.14 -25.29 -58.81
C ASP A 26 -25.28 -26.25 -57.97
N THR A 27 -25.34 -27.50 -58.44
CA THR A 27 -24.65 -28.65 -57.89
C THR A 27 -23.16 -28.56 -58.30
N ASP A 28 -22.33 -28.21 -57.33
CA ASP A 28 -20.92 -28.61 -57.37
C ASP A 28 -20.51 -29.07 -55.94
N SER A 29 -20.33 -30.39 -55.86
CA SER A 29 -19.81 -31.05 -54.66
C SER A 29 -18.33 -30.74 -54.46
N LEU A 30 -18.06 -29.60 -53.87
CA LEU A 30 -16.76 -29.35 -53.27
C LEU A 30 -16.81 -29.88 -51.86
N ALA A 31 -15.95 -30.84 -51.59
CA ALA A 31 -15.71 -31.36 -50.23
C ALA A 31 -15.51 -30.19 -49.28
N LEU A 32 -16.48 -29.98 -48.36
CA LEU A 32 -16.26 -29.16 -47.20
C LEU A 32 -15.21 -29.90 -46.35
N ASP A 33 -13.93 -29.53 -46.56
CA ASP A 33 -12.94 -29.77 -45.54
C ASP A 33 -13.49 -29.15 -44.27
N SER A 34 -13.92 -30.01 -43.35
CA SER A 34 -14.25 -29.63 -41.97
C SER A 34 -12.99 -29.00 -41.38
N ILE A 35 -12.96 -27.66 -41.37
CA ILE A 35 -12.06 -26.95 -40.50
C ILE A 35 -12.60 -27.28 -39.11
N SER A 36 -12.16 -28.41 -38.55
CA SER A 36 -12.23 -28.69 -37.15
C SER A 36 -11.41 -27.60 -36.49
N GLY A 37 -12.03 -26.53 -36.02
CA GLY A 37 -11.37 -25.56 -35.18
C GLY A 37 -10.75 -26.37 -34.02
N SER A 38 -9.45 -26.57 -34.07
CA SER A 38 -8.72 -27.21 -32.98
C SER A 38 -8.99 -26.38 -31.72
N VAL A 39 -9.72 -26.97 -30.80
CA VAL A 39 -9.92 -26.37 -29.47
C VAL A 39 -8.52 -26.14 -28.93
N VAL A 40 -8.17 -24.88 -28.71
CA VAL A 40 -6.87 -24.51 -28.16
C VAL A 40 -6.79 -25.02 -26.75
N ASP A 41 -5.85 -25.94 -26.48
CA ASP A 41 -5.60 -26.41 -25.11
C ASP A 41 -4.88 -25.33 -24.33
N LYS A 42 -5.65 -24.59 -23.51
CA LYS A 42 -5.16 -23.49 -22.67
C LYS A 42 -4.25 -23.95 -21.53
N HIS A 43 -4.22 -25.23 -21.23
CA HIS A 43 -3.34 -25.81 -20.20
C HIS A 43 -2.03 -26.37 -20.80
N SER A 44 -1.85 -26.28 -22.11
CA SER A 44 -0.60 -26.66 -22.74
C SER A 44 0.52 -25.67 -22.38
N GLU A 45 1.76 -26.18 -22.26
CA GLU A 45 2.95 -25.36 -22.07
C GLU A 45 3.07 -24.26 -23.13
N ALA A 46 2.75 -24.60 -24.38
CA ALA A 46 2.82 -23.67 -25.51
C ALA A 46 1.86 -22.47 -25.31
N TYR A 47 0.63 -22.74 -24.87
CA TYR A 47 -0.34 -21.68 -24.59
C TYR A 47 0.11 -20.79 -23.41
N ILE A 48 0.60 -21.40 -22.33
CA ILE A 48 1.06 -20.65 -21.15
C ILE A 48 2.25 -19.75 -21.52
N ARG A 49 3.21 -20.22 -22.33
CA ARG A 49 4.31 -19.41 -22.85
C ARG A 49 3.79 -18.22 -23.66
N GLN A 50 2.87 -18.46 -24.59
CA GLN A 50 2.26 -17.41 -25.39
C GLN A 50 1.49 -16.41 -24.51
N ARG A 51 0.85 -16.88 -23.44
CA ARG A 51 0.14 -16.01 -22.50
C ARG A 51 1.12 -15.09 -21.75
N ILE A 52 2.23 -15.61 -21.24
CA ILE A 52 3.30 -14.81 -20.63
C ILE A 52 3.85 -13.79 -21.64
N ASP A 53 4.13 -14.19 -22.87
CA ASP A 53 4.57 -13.25 -23.93
C ASP A 53 3.54 -12.15 -24.17
N THR A 54 2.25 -12.46 -24.08
CA THR A 54 1.16 -11.47 -24.22
C THR A 54 1.18 -10.45 -23.08
N ILE A 55 1.43 -10.90 -21.86
CA ILE A 55 1.50 -10.05 -20.66
C ILE A 55 2.77 -9.18 -20.74
N TYR A 56 3.92 -9.80 -20.90
CA TYR A 56 5.21 -9.13 -20.80
C TYR A 56 5.53 -8.21 -21.98
N LYS A 57 4.82 -8.31 -23.10
CA LYS A 57 5.00 -7.34 -24.19
C LYS A 57 4.61 -5.89 -23.81
N PHE A 58 3.90 -5.71 -22.70
CA PHE A 58 3.54 -4.40 -22.15
C PHE A 58 4.48 -3.94 -21.04
N VAL A 59 5.29 -4.85 -20.49
CA VAL A 59 6.25 -4.57 -19.43
C VAL A 59 7.50 -3.92 -20.02
N GLY A 60 8.12 -3.01 -19.30
CA GLY A 60 9.40 -2.41 -19.65
C GLY A 60 9.40 -1.54 -20.90
N LYS A 61 8.25 -1.11 -21.40
CA LYS A 61 8.20 -0.20 -22.54
C LYS A 61 8.64 1.19 -22.17
N ILE A 62 9.61 1.69 -22.90
CA ILE A 62 10.11 3.05 -22.78
C ILE A 62 9.71 3.83 -24.03
N THR A 63 9.07 4.98 -23.81
CA THR A 63 8.80 5.97 -24.84
C THR A 63 9.80 7.12 -24.72
N THR A 64 10.12 7.75 -25.85
CA THR A 64 10.94 8.97 -25.88
C THR A 64 10.09 10.05 -26.51
N ASP A 65 9.90 11.17 -25.82
CA ASP A 65 9.17 12.32 -26.34
C ASP A 65 9.99 13.09 -27.40
N ALA A 66 9.38 14.12 -28.01
CA ALA A 66 10.02 14.93 -29.04
C ALA A 66 11.25 15.72 -28.50
N ASP A 67 11.33 15.93 -27.21
CA ASP A 67 12.43 16.64 -26.55
C ASP A 67 13.55 15.70 -26.08
N GLY A 68 13.38 14.39 -26.32
CA GLY A 68 14.37 13.36 -25.97
C GLY A 68 14.25 12.84 -24.53
N ASN A 69 13.22 13.26 -23.78
CA ASN A 69 12.97 12.71 -22.44
C ASN A 69 12.39 11.31 -22.57
N ARG A 70 12.87 10.41 -21.72
CA ARG A 70 12.42 9.02 -21.66
C ARG A 70 11.40 8.87 -20.56
N ASP A 71 10.32 8.18 -20.85
CA ASP A 71 9.30 7.82 -19.88
C ASP A 71 8.84 6.39 -20.11
N TYR A 72 8.32 5.76 -19.08
CA TYR A 72 7.80 4.40 -19.16
C TYR A 72 6.36 4.42 -19.69
N ASP A 73 6.10 3.66 -20.76
CA ASP A 73 4.76 3.51 -21.37
C ASP A 73 3.91 2.46 -20.64
N TYR A 74 4.18 2.24 -19.35
CA TYR A 74 3.38 1.33 -18.55
C TYR A 74 3.35 1.78 -17.07
N SER A 75 2.34 1.29 -16.36
CA SER A 75 2.24 1.42 -14.91
C SER A 75 2.11 0.02 -14.31
N PRO A 76 2.95 -0.36 -13.34
CA PRO A 76 2.80 -1.62 -12.61
C PRO A 76 1.36 -1.82 -12.10
N PHE A 77 0.74 -0.80 -11.51
CA PHE A 77 -0.64 -0.88 -11.02
C PHE A 77 -1.68 -1.18 -12.10
N ASN A 78 -1.48 -0.71 -13.33
CA ASN A 78 -2.34 -1.05 -14.45
C ASN A 78 -2.15 -2.50 -14.89
N LEU A 79 -0.91 -2.98 -14.89
CA LEU A 79 -0.58 -4.37 -15.19
C LEU A 79 -1.15 -5.30 -14.12
N ASP A 80 -1.04 -4.96 -12.82
CA ASP A 80 -1.59 -5.74 -11.71
C ASP A 80 -3.10 -5.94 -11.87
N SER A 81 -3.83 -4.86 -12.14
CA SER A 81 -5.27 -4.93 -12.33
C SER A 81 -5.70 -5.73 -13.56
N ALA A 82 -4.87 -5.74 -14.62
CA ALA A 82 -5.15 -6.40 -15.89
C ALA A 82 -4.75 -7.88 -15.90
N TYR A 83 -3.64 -8.23 -15.25
CA TYR A 83 -2.95 -9.50 -15.44
C TYR A 83 -2.70 -10.30 -14.17
N CYS A 84 -2.95 -9.74 -12.98
CA CYS A 84 -2.92 -10.51 -11.75
C CYS A 84 -4.27 -11.20 -11.48
N SER A 85 -4.23 -12.29 -10.77
CA SER A 85 -5.45 -12.98 -10.29
C SER A 85 -6.23 -12.07 -9.34
N GLU A 86 -7.56 -12.23 -9.30
CA GLU A 86 -8.40 -11.38 -8.43
C GLU A 86 -7.95 -11.42 -6.96
N ARG A 87 -7.60 -12.61 -6.47
CA ARG A 87 -7.18 -12.76 -5.08
C ARG A 87 -5.81 -12.16 -4.79
N TYR A 88 -4.89 -12.20 -5.75
CA TYR A 88 -3.56 -11.63 -5.59
C TYR A 88 -3.62 -10.10 -5.67
N TYR A 89 -4.34 -9.59 -6.65
CA TYR A 89 -4.59 -8.15 -6.77
C TYR A 89 -5.28 -7.57 -5.53
N ALA A 90 -6.30 -8.24 -4.99
CA ALA A 90 -6.96 -7.81 -3.76
C ALA A 90 -5.99 -7.78 -2.56
N LEU A 91 -5.09 -8.77 -2.45
CA LEU A 91 -4.07 -8.81 -1.41
C LEU A 91 -3.08 -7.65 -1.53
N MET A 92 -2.63 -7.34 -2.76
CA MET A 92 -1.77 -6.19 -3.02
C MET A 92 -2.44 -4.87 -2.64
N GLN A 93 -3.72 -4.69 -3.03
CA GLN A 93 -4.47 -3.47 -2.70
C GLN A 93 -4.65 -3.30 -1.18
N GLU A 94 -4.89 -4.38 -0.44
CA GLU A 94 -4.98 -4.32 1.02
C GLU A 94 -3.64 -3.95 1.66
N ALA A 95 -2.54 -4.52 1.18
CA ALA A 95 -1.20 -4.20 1.67
C ALA A 95 -0.81 -2.75 1.35
N LEU A 96 -1.12 -2.26 0.15
CA LEU A 96 -0.89 -0.86 -0.24
C LEU A 96 -1.67 0.11 0.66
N ALA A 97 -2.94 -0.19 0.95
CA ALA A 97 -3.73 0.65 1.85
C ALA A 97 -3.10 0.75 3.26
N ILE A 98 -2.56 -0.35 3.77
CA ILE A 98 -1.83 -0.35 5.06
C ILE A 98 -0.57 0.54 4.97
N CYS A 99 0.22 0.40 3.90
CA CYS A 99 1.43 1.20 3.72
C CYS A 99 1.10 2.70 3.56
N ASP A 100 0.04 3.05 2.85
CA ASP A 100 -0.44 4.43 2.73
C ASP A 100 -0.83 5.04 4.09
N GLU A 101 -1.44 4.23 4.97
CA GLU A 101 -1.81 4.66 6.33
C GLU A 101 -0.58 4.84 7.24
N THR A 102 0.42 3.97 7.12
CA THR A 102 1.63 4.01 7.96
C THR A 102 2.72 4.94 7.41
N GLY A 103 2.64 5.30 6.13
CA GLY A 103 3.66 6.03 5.41
C GLY A 103 4.86 5.16 5.00
N ASP A 104 4.67 3.85 5.02
CA ASP A 104 5.65 2.87 4.58
C ASP A 104 5.63 2.70 3.05
N ILE A 105 6.67 2.09 2.53
CA ILE A 105 6.78 1.71 1.11
C ILE A 105 6.59 0.20 1.02
N LEU A 106 5.58 -0.24 0.26
CA LEU A 106 5.32 -1.67 0.06
C LEU A 106 6.41 -2.33 -0.77
N TYR A 107 6.78 -1.70 -1.87
CA TYR A 107 7.84 -2.12 -2.76
C TYR A 107 8.77 -0.95 -3.03
N ASP A 108 10.07 -1.15 -2.85
CA ASP A 108 11.12 -0.21 -3.23
C ASP A 108 11.72 -0.50 -4.61
N TYR A 109 11.14 -1.45 -5.34
CA TYR A 109 11.51 -1.87 -6.68
C TYR A 109 10.27 -2.29 -7.49
N ASP A 110 10.38 -2.29 -8.80
CA ASP A 110 9.36 -2.82 -9.70
C ASP A 110 9.55 -4.34 -9.89
N TYR A 111 8.63 -5.12 -9.35
CA TYR A 111 8.65 -6.59 -9.40
C TYR A 111 8.38 -7.16 -10.80
N TRP A 112 7.81 -6.39 -11.72
CA TRP A 112 7.63 -6.80 -13.12
C TRP A 112 8.96 -6.88 -13.87
N VAL A 113 9.89 -5.98 -13.57
CA VAL A 113 11.20 -5.88 -14.23
C VAL A 113 12.36 -6.28 -13.33
N CYS A 114 12.08 -6.67 -12.08
CA CYS A 114 13.08 -7.04 -11.07
C CYS A 114 14.14 -5.95 -10.84
N GLY A 115 13.72 -4.67 -10.72
CA GLY A 115 14.67 -3.56 -10.54
C GLY A 115 13.99 -2.25 -10.20
N GLN A 116 14.77 -1.25 -9.76
CA GLN A 116 14.28 0.10 -9.52
C GLN A 116 14.19 0.92 -10.82
N ASP A 117 15.08 0.63 -11.76
CA ASP A 117 15.14 1.24 -13.09
C ASP A 117 15.05 0.17 -14.17
N ILE A 118 14.85 0.58 -15.41
CA ILE A 118 14.80 -0.32 -16.58
C ILE A 118 16.00 -0.03 -17.48
N SER A 119 16.79 -1.08 -17.76
CA SER A 119 17.92 -1.00 -18.70
C SER A 119 17.45 -0.86 -20.15
N ASP A 120 18.28 -0.28 -21.02
CA ASP A 120 18.00 -0.12 -22.45
C ASP A 120 17.87 -1.46 -23.20
N ASP A 121 18.52 -2.49 -22.68
CA ASP A 121 18.55 -3.85 -23.21
C ASP A 121 17.63 -4.80 -22.43
N TRP A 122 16.67 -4.23 -21.66
CA TRP A 122 15.70 -5.02 -20.92
C TRP A 122 15.04 -6.08 -21.81
N SER A 123 14.99 -7.28 -21.26
CA SER A 123 14.38 -8.42 -21.95
C SER A 123 13.94 -9.49 -20.95
N TYR A 124 13.12 -10.42 -21.41
CA TYR A 124 12.70 -11.57 -20.62
C TYR A 124 12.74 -12.85 -21.43
N LYS A 125 12.82 -13.97 -20.76
CA LYS A 125 12.76 -15.30 -21.36
C LYS A 125 12.02 -16.24 -20.43
N VAL A 126 11.01 -16.94 -20.95
CA VAL A 126 10.38 -18.07 -20.27
C VAL A 126 11.34 -19.26 -20.34
N ALA A 127 11.96 -19.61 -19.22
CA ALA A 127 12.89 -20.73 -19.14
C ALA A 127 12.14 -22.06 -19.09
N LYS A 128 11.11 -22.16 -18.20
CA LYS A 128 10.39 -23.41 -17.97
C LYS A 128 8.96 -23.16 -17.57
N VAL A 129 8.03 -24.02 -18.02
CA VAL A 129 6.65 -24.11 -17.50
C VAL A 129 6.49 -25.49 -16.88
N TYR A 130 5.97 -25.57 -15.67
CA TYR A 130 5.87 -26.83 -14.94
C TYR A 130 4.76 -26.82 -13.90
N GLN A 131 4.47 -27.97 -13.28
CA GLN A 131 3.38 -28.14 -12.30
C GLN A 131 2.02 -27.62 -12.80
N VAL A 132 1.75 -27.83 -14.11
CA VAL A 132 0.50 -27.43 -14.72
C VAL A 132 -0.61 -28.34 -14.25
N THR A 133 -1.65 -27.74 -13.69
CA THR A 133 -2.91 -28.38 -13.27
C THR A 133 -4.08 -27.66 -13.93
N ASP A 134 -5.31 -28.04 -13.63
CA ASP A 134 -6.50 -27.35 -14.14
C ASP A 134 -6.63 -25.91 -13.64
N SER A 135 -5.93 -25.53 -12.59
CA SER A 135 -6.08 -24.21 -11.95
C SER A 135 -4.80 -23.49 -11.63
N THR A 136 -3.64 -24.15 -11.69
CA THR A 136 -2.35 -23.55 -11.31
C THR A 136 -1.25 -24.00 -12.26
N ALA A 137 -0.24 -23.14 -12.45
CA ALA A 137 1.01 -23.47 -13.12
C ALA A 137 2.15 -22.65 -12.51
N LEU A 138 3.39 -23.15 -12.66
CA LEU A 138 4.60 -22.40 -12.33
C LEU A 138 5.40 -22.12 -13.60
N VAL A 139 5.99 -20.93 -13.67
CA VAL A 139 6.80 -20.47 -14.80
C VAL A 139 8.10 -19.88 -14.27
N ASP A 140 9.21 -20.54 -14.59
CA ASP A 140 10.53 -19.97 -14.36
C ASP A 140 10.87 -19.02 -15.50
N MET A 141 11.27 -17.83 -15.17
CA MET A 141 11.64 -16.75 -16.08
C MET A 141 13.08 -16.32 -15.80
N ILE A 142 13.74 -15.84 -16.84
CA ILE A 142 14.96 -15.07 -16.73
C ILE A 142 14.61 -13.66 -17.19
N ILE A 143 14.75 -12.69 -16.30
CA ILE A 143 14.55 -11.27 -16.58
C ILE A 143 15.92 -10.61 -16.63
N HIS A 144 16.24 -10.04 -17.77
CA HIS A 144 17.44 -9.24 -17.97
C HIS A 144 17.11 -7.78 -17.72
N ASN A 145 17.63 -7.23 -16.65
CA ASN A 145 17.52 -5.80 -16.30
C ASN A 145 18.83 -5.37 -15.64
N PHE A 146 19.78 -4.83 -16.42
CA PHE A 146 21.20 -4.63 -16.05
C PHE A 146 21.97 -5.95 -15.80
N SER A 147 21.31 -6.97 -15.31
CA SER A 147 21.84 -8.33 -15.11
C SER A 147 20.69 -9.34 -15.18
N ASP A 148 21.04 -10.60 -15.40
CA ASP A 148 20.04 -11.68 -15.40
C ASP A 148 19.59 -12.00 -13.98
N THR A 149 18.27 -12.01 -13.77
CA THR A 149 17.61 -12.44 -12.56
C THR A 149 16.69 -13.62 -12.85
N GLU A 150 16.88 -14.73 -12.17
CA GLU A 150 15.94 -15.85 -12.19
C GLU A 150 14.75 -15.52 -11.29
N ASN A 151 13.54 -15.68 -11.82
CA ASN A 151 12.30 -15.44 -11.08
C ASN A 151 11.28 -16.53 -11.40
N THR A 152 10.56 -17.00 -10.39
CA THR A 152 9.45 -17.95 -10.57
C THR A 152 8.12 -17.21 -10.41
N ILE A 153 7.25 -17.30 -11.41
CA ILE A 153 5.90 -16.76 -11.38
C ILE A 153 4.92 -17.89 -11.16
N ALA A 154 4.05 -17.78 -10.17
CA ALA A 154 2.90 -18.63 -10.03
C ALA A 154 1.73 -18.10 -10.83
N LEU A 155 1.08 -18.97 -11.59
CA LEU A 155 -0.12 -18.66 -12.37
C LEU A 155 -1.35 -19.31 -11.80
N ARG A 156 -2.48 -18.68 -12.01
CA ARG A 156 -3.82 -19.19 -11.70
C ARG A 156 -4.71 -19.10 -12.94
N PHE A 157 -5.41 -20.21 -13.21
CA PHE A 157 -6.43 -20.23 -14.25
C PHE A 157 -7.74 -19.74 -13.67
N GLU A 158 -8.25 -18.63 -14.19
CA GLU A 158 -9.54 -18.02 -13.84
C GLU A 158 -10.05 -17.18 -15.03
N ARG A 159 -11.32 -16.87 -15.08
CA ARG A 159 -11.90 -16.08 -16.18
C ARG A 159 -11.53 -16.61 -17.57
N ASP A 160 -11.40 -17.93 -17.67
CA ASP A 160 -11.03 -18.65 -18.90
C ASP A 160 -9.64 -18.33 -19.47
N ASP A 161 -8.68 -17.88 -18.60
CA ASP A 161 -7.30 -17.65 -18.98
C ASP A 161 -6.35 -17.73 -17.77
N TRP A 162 -5.03 -17.59 -18.00
CA TRP A 162 -4.01 -17.57 -16.97
C TRP A 162 -3.67 -16.15 -16.52
N TYR A 163 -3.63 -15.96 -15.19
CA TYR A 163 -3.30 -14.72 -14.50
C TYR A 163 -2.15 -14.96 -13.51
N ILE A 164 -1.31 -13.94 -13.30
CA ILE A 164 -0.24 -13.99 -12.30
C ILE A 164 -0.88 -14.03 -10.92
N ASP A 165 -0.52 -15.02 -10.14
CA ASP A 165 -1.05 -15.25 -8.80
C ASP A 165 0.01 -15.00 -7.70
N ASP A 166 1.29 -14.94 -8.08
CA ASP A 166 2.40 -14.63 -7.19
C ASP A 166 3.66 -14.29 -7.96
N PHE A 167 4.44 -13.33 -7.47
CA PHE A 167 5.83 -13.13 -7.85
C PHE A 167 6.72 -13.70 -6.75
N SER A 168 7.47 -14.74 -7.04
CA SER A 168 8.34 -15.41 -6.07
C SER A 168 9.79 -15.08 -6.36
N PRO A 169 10.45 -14.23 -5.57
CA PRO A 169 11.89 -14.03 -5.72
C PRO A 169 12.62 -15.35 -5.41
N SER A 170 13.64 -15.67 -6.21
CA SER A 170 14.37 -16.95 -6.12
C SER A 170 15.32 -17.07 -4.92
N ASP A 171 15.69 -15.96 -4.28
CA ASP A 171 16.85 -15.93 -3.39
C ASP A 171 16.56 -16.33 -1.94
N ASP A 172 15.35 -16.19 -1.41
CA ASP A 172 15.05 -16.43 0.01
C ASP A 172 13.89 -17.38 0.28
N GLY A 173 13.24 -17.89 -0.78
CA GLY A 173 12.12 -18.83 -0.65
C GLY A 173 10.87 -18.21 0.00
N SER A 174 10.80 -16.88 0.16
CA SER A 174 9.58 -16.20 0.55
C SER A 174 8.79 -15.81 -0.68
N ASP A 175 7.58 -16.35 -0.83
CA ASP A 175 6.68 -15.89 -1.88
C ASP A 175 6.18 -14.48 -1.56
N ASP A 176 5.86 -13.70 -2.59
CA ASP A 176 5.40 -12.33 -2.43
C ASP A 176 4.09 -12.27 -1.66
N LYS A 177 3.19 -13.23 -1.82
CA LYS A 177 1.97 -13.34 -1.02
C LYS A 177 2.24 -13.48 0.47
N ALA A 178 3.28 -14.22 0.86
CA ALA A 178 3.66 -14.34 2.27
C ALA A 178 4.15 -12.99 2.80
N ALA A 179 4.91 -12.24 1.98
CA ALA A 179 5.34 -10.88 2.32
C ALA A 179 4.14 -9.94 2.48
N LEU A 180 3.21 -9.91 1.53
CA LEU A 180 1.98 -9.11 1.60
C LEU A 180 1.13 -9.44 2.83
N ARG A 181 0.90 -10.74 3.10
CA ARG A 181 0.16 -11.17 4.30
C ARG A 181 0.84 -10.77 5.59
N ARG A 182 2.17 -10.75 5.62
CA ARG A 182 2.93 -10.26 6.77
C ARG A 182 2.70 -8.78 6.99
N VAL A 183 2.78 -7.94 5.94
CA VAL A 183 2.50 -6.50 6.00
C VAL A 183 1.08 -6.26 6.52
N ILE A 184 0.07 -6.93 5.94
CA ILE A 184 -1.33 -6.80 6.35
C ILE A 184 -1.51 -7.18 7.82
N ARG A 185 -0.92 -8.30 8.26
CA ARG A 185 -1.02 -8.72 9.67
C ARG A 185 -0.39 -7.70 10.60
N GLN A 186 0.83 -7.25 10.30
CA GLN A 186 1.54 -6.25 11.11
C GLN A 186 0.78 -4.93 11.17
N GLY A 187 0.24 -4.46 10.03
CA GLY A 187 -0.59 -3.25 10.00
C GLY A 187 -1.88 -3.38 10.82
N ARG A 188 -2.57 -4.51 10.73
CA ARG A 188 -3.76 -4.77 11.55
C ARG A 188 -3.44 -4.83 13.04
N GLU A 189 -2.31 -5.43 13.43
CA GLU A 189 -1.83 -5.44 14.81
C GLU A 189 -1.46 -4.04 15.28
N ALA A 190 -0.76 -3.25 14.46
CA ALA A 190 -0.44 -1.86 14.74
C ALA A 190 -1.72 -1.00 14.88
N HIS A 191 -2.70 -1.18 13.98
CA HIS A 191 -3.99 -0.49 14.06
C HIS A 191 -4.76 -0.85 15.35
N ALA A 192 -4.76 -2.13 15.74
CA ALA A 192 -5.38 -2.57 16.99
C ALA A 192 -4.71 -1.94 18.22
N LYS A 193 -3.37 -1.86 18.23
CA LYS A 193 -2.62 -1.14 19.27
C LYS A 193 -2.92 0.36 19.23
N ALA A 194 -2.95 0.98 18.04
CA ALA A 194 -3.26 2.40 17.89
C ALA A 194 -4.60 2.78 18.52
N LYS A 195 -5.62 1.93 18.42
CA LYS A 195 -6.90 2.13 19.11
C LYS A 195 -6.77 2.29 20.62
N THR A 196 -5.80 1.63 21.23
CA THR A 196 -5.56 1.75 22.67
C THR A 196 -4.99 3.12 23.05
N LEU A 197 -4.38 3.82 22.09
CA LEU A 197 -3.79 5.14 22.26
C LEU A 197 -4.82 6.26 22.18
N ALA A 198 -5.99 6.03 21.58
CA ALA A 198 -7.06 7.02 21.52
C ALA A 198 -7.57 7.38 22.91
N GLY A 199 -7.80 8.67 23.14
CA GLY A 199 -8.28 9.26 24.41
C GLY A 199 -7.32 10.32 24.95
N ASP A 200 -7.63 10.75 26.15
CA ASP A 200 -6.94 11.85 26.81
C ASP A 200 -5.76 11.35 27.62
N TRP A 201 -4.64 11.99 27.44
CA TRP A 201 -3.39 11.69 28.12
C TRP A 201 -2.86 12.94 28.81
N GLY A 202 -2.62 12.84 30.09
CA GLY A 202 -2.09 13.93 30.88
C GLY A 202 -0.77 13.56 31.53
N TRP A 203 0.06 14.55 31.74
CA TRP A 203 1.36 14.39 32.38
C TRP A 203 1.25 13.92 33.82
N VAL A 204 2.17 13.03 34.19
CA VAL A 204 2.32 12.52 35.57
C VAL A 204 3.68 12.94 36.11
N GLY A 205 3.74 14.02 36.91
CA GLY A 205 4.99 14.50 37.53
C GLY A 205 4.88 15.92 38.11
N GLU A 206 5.74 16.22 39.08
CA GLU A 206 5.67 17.49 39.85
C GLU A 206 6.42 18.66 39.16
N ASP A 207 7.39 18.37 38.25
CA ASP A 207 8.36 19.38 37.79
C ASP A 207 8.18 19.83 36.32
N SER A 208 6.96 19.74 35.77
CA SER A 208 6.89 19.78 34.32
C SER A 208 5.80 20.63 33.69
N PRO A 209 5.92 20.91 32.38
CA PRO A 209 4.83 21.51 31.64
C PRO A 209 3.59 20.61 31.73
N GLU A 210 2.48 21.15 32.18
CA GLU A 210 1.21 20.44 32.20
C GLU A 210 0.82 20.14 30.74
N LEU A 211 1.16 18.94 30.26
CA LEU A 211 0.85 18.50 28.90
C LEU A 211 -0.47 17.75 28.89
N LEU A 212 -1.35 18.17 28.03
CA LEU A 212 -2.56 17.46 27.63
C LEU A 212 -2.41 17.03 26.18
N LEU A 213 -2.63 15.75 25.91
CA LEU A 213 -2.69 15.20 24.57
C LEU A 213 -3.99 14.41 24.41
N ASP A 214 -4.96 14.93 23.65
CA ASP A 214 -6.18 14.21 23.27
C ASP A 214 -5.97 13.60 21.89
N ILE A 215 -6.01 12.28 21.82
CA ILE A 215 -5.79 11.50 20.60
C ILE A 215 -7.12 10.87 20.17
N GLU A 216 -7.52 11.10 18.95
CA GLU A 216 -8.64 10.40 18.33
C GLU A 216 -8.18 9.40 17.26
N MET A 217 -8.92 8.30 17.14
CA MET A 217 -8.76 7.36 16.05
C MET A 217 -9.73 7.72 14.94
N THR A 218 -9.20 7.96 13.74
CA THR A 218 -9.98 8.28 12.54
C THR A 218 -9.86 7.14 11.52
N ASP A 219 -10.58 7.23 10.42
CA ASP A 219 -10.42 6.35 9.24
C ASP A 219 -9.04 6.46 8.57
N LYS A 220 -8.30 7.54 8.87
CA LYS A 220 -6.94 7.80 8.36
C LYS A 220 -5.85 7.57 9.43
N GLY A 221 -6.15 6.87 10.52
CA GLY A 221 -5.22 6.63 11.60
C GLY A 221 -5.38 7.60 12.78
N LEU A 222 -4.34 7.72 13.60
CA LEU A 222 -4.35 8.58 14.79
C LEU A 222 -4.24 10.06 14.40
N ARG A 223 -5.00 10.90 15.11
CA ARG A 223 -4.94 12.35 15.00
C ARG A 223 -4.90 12.98 16.40
N ALA A 224 -4.09 14.03 16.58
CA ALA A 224 -4.22 14.89 17.75
C ALA A 224 -5.48 15.75 17.57
N LYS A 225 -6.41 15.61 18.49
CA LYS A 225 -7.57 16.49 18.59
C LYS A 225 -7.21 17.73 19.40
N GLN A 226 -6.36 17.55 20.40
CA GLN A 226 -5.84 18.63 21.23
C GLN A 226 -4.44 18.26 21.71
N CYS A 227 -3.54 19.25 21.69
CA CYS A 227 -2.23 19.14 22.28
C CYS A 227 -1.88 20.48 22.95
N ASP A 228 -2.01 20.55 24.26
CA ASP A 228 -1.80 21.78 25.03
C ASP A 228 -0.68 21.59 26.05
N VAL A 229 0.15 22.63 26.21
CA VAL A 229 1.13 22.72 27.29
C VAL A 229 0.83 23.90 28.18
N TYR A 230 1.07 23.77 29.49
CA TYR A 230 0.80 24.82 30.49
C TYR A 230 -0.65 25.32 30.47
N ARG A 231 -1.61 24.52 29.96
CA ARG A 231 -3.05 24.84 29.83
C ARG A 231 -3.39 26.04 28.95
N MET A 232 -2.42 26.74 28.42
CA MET A 232 -2.65 28.01 27.73
C MET A 232 -2.11 28.02 26.30
N TYR A 233 -1.26 27.06 25.95
CA TYR A 233 -0.54 27.09 24.70
C TYR A 233 -0.87 25.84 23.90
N GLY A 234 -1.81 25.97 22.96
CA GLY A 234 -2.22 24.94 22.03
C GLY A 234 -1.25 24.80 20.88
N PHE A 235 -1.11 23.58 20.43
CA PHE A 235 -0.46 23.23 19.17
C PHE A 235 -1.55 22.80 18.18
N ASP A 236 -1.84 23.65 17.19
CA ASP A 236 -3.01 23.50 16.31
C ASP A 236 -2.78 22.57 15.11
N HIS A 237 -1.51 22.26 14.80
CA HIS A 237 -1.10 21.52 13.61
C HIS A 237 -0.27 20.27 13.96
N THR A 238 -0.55 19.70 15.11
CA THR A 238 0.18 18.54 15.64
C THR A 238 -0.01 17.32 14.74
N LYS A 239 1.10 16.79 14.26
CA LYS A 239 1.15 15.54 13.51
C LYS A 239 1.41 14.39 14.48
N ILE A 240 0.64 13.29 14.33
CA ILE A 240 0.85 12.04 15.05
C ILE A 240 1.16 10.93 14.05
N THR A 241 2.17 10.12 14.38
CA THR A 241 2.47 8.85 13.69
C THR A 241 2.68 7.74 14.73
N PHE A 242 2.31 6.52 14.37
CA PHE A 242 2.51 5.34 15.20
C PHE A 242 3.00 4.18 14.33
N ASP A 243 4.17 3.64 14.64
CA ASP A 243 4.82 2.56 13.90
C ASP A 243 4.46 1.14 14.40
N GLY A 244 3.55 1.03 15.36
CA GLY A 244 3.17 -0.21 16.04
C GLY A 244 3.86 -0.40 17.40
N GLU A 245 4.87 0.39 17.72
CA GLU A 245 5.58 0.38 19.00
C GLU A 245 5.71 1.78 19.57
N HIS A 246 6.09 2.77 18.76
CA HIS A 246 6.37 4.14 19.17
C HIS A 246 5.35 5.12 18.60
N LEU A 247 4.87 6.00 19.48
CA LEU A 247 4.04 7.14 19.13
C LEU A 247 4.92 8.39 19.00
N THR A 248 4.94 8.97 17.83
CA THR A 248 5.62 10.26 17.60
C THR A 248 4.56 11.36 17.47
N VAL A 249 4.73 12.42 18.25
CA VAL A 249 3.89 13.62 18.19
C VAL A 249 4.79 14.80 17.86
N SER A 250 4.46 15.58 16.83
CA SER A 250 5.32 16.69 16.42
C SER A 250 4.54 17.85 15.80
N GLU A 251 5.00 19.07 16.11
CA GLU A 251 4.61 20.31 15.45
C GLU A 251 5.78 21.27 15.43
N GLY A 252 5.90 22.06 14.35
CA GLY A 252 6.99 23.00 14.15
C GLY A 252 8.19 22.41 13.38
N ALA A 253 9.04 23.27 12.84
CA ALA A 253 10.21 22.87 12.09
C ALA A 253 11.29 22.28 13.02
N VAL A 254 11.75 21.09 12.71
CA VAL A 254 12.73 20.33 13.53
C VAL A 254 14.13 20.93 13.46
N ASP A 255 14.46 21.67 12.40
CA ASP A 255 15.82 22.12 12.09
C ASP A 255 16.16 23.49 12.67
N GLU A 256 15.20 24.18 13.27
CA GLU A 256 15.41 25.44 13.94
C GLU A 256 15.25 25.23 15.45
N LEU A 257 16.34 24.95 16.14
CA LEU A 257 16.44 25.04 17.60
C LEU A 257 16.05 26.42 18.16
N SER A 258 15.83 27.39 17.26
CA SER A 258 15.31 28.72 17.47
C SER A 258 13.81 28.83 17.17
N ALA A 259 13.11 27.79 16.72
CA ALA A 259 11.69 27.85 16.48
C ALA A 259 10.96 28.19 17.79
N GLU A 260 10.31 29.33 17.79
CA GLU A 260 9.64 29.90 18.98
C GLU A 260 8.53 28.95 19.53
N ASN A 261 8.02 28.05 18.68
CA ASN A 261 7.02 27.05 19.06
C ASN A 261 7.37 25.71 18.42
N HIS A 262 7.66 24.70 19.24
CA HIS A 262 7.76 23.33 18.79
C HIS A 262 7.34 22.35 19.88
N ILE A 263 6.81 21.22 19.48
CA ILE A 263 6.64 20.05 20.31
C ILE A 263 7.14 18.81 19.54
N ARG A 264 7.88 17.97 20.25
CA ARG A 264 8.27 16.66 19.75
C ARG A 264 8.23 15.68 20.91
N LEU A 265 7.40 14.65 20.78
CA LEU A 265 7.31 13.55 21.73
C LEU A 265 7.67 12.28 20.98
N PHE A 266 8.44 11.42 21.65
CA PHE A 266 8.74 10.07 21.19
C PHE A 266 8.42 9.11 22.32
N LEU A 267 7.29 8.41 22.24
CA LEU A 267 6.65 7.72 23.33
C LEU A 267 6.39 6.25 22.99
N HIS A 268 6.35 5.40 24.00
CA HIS A 268 5.85 4.03 23.93
C HIS A 268 5.00 3.70 25.16
N LEU A 269 4.15 2.67 25.06
CA LEU A 269 3.38 2.18 26.21
C LEU A 269 4.29 1.35 27.11
N ASP A 270 4.33 1.70 28.40
CA ASP A 270 4.98 0.86 29.40
C ASP A 270 4.04 -0.28 29.88
N GLN A 271 4.57 -1.16 30.74
CA GLN A 271 3.81 -2.28 31.30
C GLN A 271 2.59 -1.87 32.17
N ASN A 272 2.51 -0.62 32.58
CA ASN A 272 1.40 -0.07 33.35
C ASN A 272 0.34 0.61 32.45
N GLY A 273 0.61 0.69 31.14
CA GLY A 273 -0.25 1.37 30.17
C GLY A 273 -0.07 2.89 30.15
N ASP A 274 1.00 3.42 30.74
CA ASP A 274 1.38 4.82 30.60
C ASP A 274 2.19 5.02 29.32
N LEU A 275 2.04 6.16 28.65
CA LEU A 275 2.93 6.59 27.57
C LEU A 275 4.19 7.20 28.17
N VAL A 276 5.34 6.60 27.90
CA VAL A 276 6.64 7.03 28.43
C VAL A 276 7.65 7.22 27.33
N GLY A 277 8.57 8.15 27.49
CA GLY A 277 9.61 8.41 26.50
C GLY A 277 10.25 9.78 26.71
N ASP A 278 10.73 10.36 25.62
CA ASP A 278 11.41 11.66 25.63
C ASP A 278 10.55 12.73 24.98
N CYS A 279 10.71 13.96 25.45
CA CYS A 279 10.07 15.11 24.84
C CYS A 279 11.00 16.32 24.71
N SER A 280 10.67 17.14 23.70
CA SER A 280 11.22 18.48 23.49
C SER A 280 10.04 19.40 23.24
N ILE A 281 9.85 20.37 24.11
CA ILE A 281 8.74 21.32 24.07
C ILE A 281 9.30 22.75 24.24
N SER A 282 8.97 23.64 23.33
CA SER A 282 9.25 25.07 23.46
C SER A 282 8.05 25.86 22.95
N HIS A 283 7.70 26.93 23.65
CA HIS A 283 6.67 27.86 23.22
C HIS A 283 7.09 29.30 23.52
N ARG A 284 6.91 30.20 22.56
CA ARG A 284 7.37 31.63 22.65
C ARG A 284 6.86 32.38 23.87
N GLN A 285 5.72 31.97 24.41
CA GLN A 285 5.10 32.61 25.58
C GLN A 285 5.52 31.90 26.90
N ALA A 286 6.17 30.74 26.80
CA ALA A 286 6.71 30.04 27.95
C ALA A 286 8.08 30.57 28.30
N SER A 287 8.36 30.81 29.57
CA SER A 287 9.66 31.33 30.05
C SER A 287 10.82 30.35 29.87
N LYS A 288 10.52 29.05 29.68
CA LYS A 288 11.52 27.98 29.47
C LYS A 288 10.89 26.86 28.63
N GLY A 289 11.68 26.34 27.69
CA GLY A 289 11.39 25.05 27.07
C GLY A 289 11.60 23.90 28.07
N TYR A 290 11.03 22.75 27.76
CA TYR A 290 11.25 21.51 28.49
C TYR A 290 11.89 20.47 27.58
N PHE A 291 12.94 19.83 28.08
CA PHE A 291 13.66 18.77 27.39
C PHE A 291 13.92 17.65 28.40
N GLY A 292 13.48 16.43 28.10
CA GLY A 292 13.76 15.32 28.99
C GLY A 292 12.67 14.23 28.97
N PRO A 293 12.76 13.30 29.91
CA PRO A 293 11.83 12.20 29.99
C PRO A 293 10.42 12.67 30.34
N ILE A 294 9.42 11.99 29.75
CA ILE A 294 8.02 12.28 29.97
C ILE A 294 7.25 10.99 30.30
N ARG A 295 6.24 11.13 31.11
CA ARG A 295 5.24 10.09 31.38
C ARG A 295 3.85 10.70 31.28
N LEU A 296 3.01 10.13 30.43
CA LEU A 296 1.61 10.51 30.29
C LEU A 296 0.73 9.34 30.74
N ARG A 297 -0.34 9.63 31.45
CA ARG A 297 -1.33 8.65 31.89
C ARG A 297 -2.69 8.97 31.31
N LYS A 298 -3.39 7.93 30.88
CA LYS A 298 -4.71 8.06 30.29
C LYS A 298 -5.74 8.52 31.32
N GLY A 299 -6.52 9.55 30.94
CA GLY A 299 -7.57 10.11 31.78
C GLY A 299 -7.08 10.90 33.01
N TYR A 300 -5.83 11.37 32.98
CA TYR A 300 -5.24 12.09 34.11
C TYR A 300 -4.76 13.48 33.71
N PHE A 301 -4.97 14.44 34.67
CA PHE A 301 -4.31 15.73 34.71
C PHE A 301 -3.68 15.95 36.08
N TYR A 302 -2.45 16.44 36.07
CA TYR A 302 -1.78 16.91 37.25
C TYR A 302 -1.77 18.43 37.30
N TYR A 303 -2.21 19.03 38.40
CA TYR A 303 -2.04 20.44 38.70
C TYR A 303 -0.83 20.67 39.56
N ARG A 304 -0.20 21.86 39.47
CA ARG A 304 0.92 22.27 40.34
C ARG A 304 0.59 22.22 41.83
N ASP A 305 -0.67 22.27 42.20
CA ASP A 305 -1.15 22.19 43.60
C ASP A 305 -1.30 20.74 44.08
N GLY A 306 -0.88 19.75 43.30
CA GLY A 306 -1.00 18.32 43.63
C GLY A 306 -2.43 17.78 43.55
N ALA A 307 -3.39 18.58 43.10
CA ALA A 307 -4.78 18.12 42.94
C ALA A 307 -4.90 17.29 41.67
N LYS A 308 -5.31 16.04 41.86
CA LYS A 308 -5.62 15.12 40.77
C LYS A 308 -7.03 15.43 40.26
N LYS A 309 -7.16 15.90 39.02
CA LYS A 309 -8.45 16.11 38.38
C LYS A 309 -8.58 15.23 37.14
N THR A 310 -9.80 14.78 36.85
CA THR A 310 -10.16 14.12 35.63
C THR A 310 -10.71 15.17 34.66
N LEU A 311 -10.74 14.87 33.34
CA LEU A 311 -11.36 15.76 32.33
C LEU A 311 -12.81 16.13 32.64
N SER A 312 -13.55 15.22 33.32
CA SER A 312 -14.91 15.52 33.75
C SER A 312 -15.00 16.68 34.76
N ASP A 313 -13.90 17.01 35.45
CA ASP A 313 -13.84 18.12 36.37
C ASP A 313 -13.70 19.50 35.73
N TYR A 314 -13.58 19.53 34.35
CA TYR A 314 -13.47 20.75 33.54
C TYR A 314 -14.72 21.10 32.74
N ALA A 315 -15.69 20.21 32.71
CA ALA A 315 -16.91 20.40 31.89
C ALA A 315 -17.97 21.28 32.58
N GLU A 316 -17.63 21.94 33.71
CA GLU A 316 -18.52 22.89 34.41
C GLU A 316 -18.13 24.35 34.11
#